data_817ac983acb58a1eab76c84db5f6227f
#
_entry.id   817ac983acb58a1eab76c84db5f6227f
#
_cell.length_a   1.000
_cell.length_b   1.000
_cell.length_c   1.000
_cell.angle_alpha   90.00
_cell.angle_beta   90.00
_cell.angle_gamma   90.00
#
_symmetry.space_group_name_H-M   'P 1'
#
loop_
_entity.id
_entity.type
_entity.pdbx_description
1 polymer ?
#
loop_
_entity_poly.entity_id
_entity_poly.type
_entity_poly.pdbx_seq_one_letter_code
_entity_poly.pdbx_strand_id
1 'polypeptide(L)'
;MNFESLTILPGTNKAGEPEHFAPVTLHPGELCAIAGNTGAGKSRLIKDIEQLVNGDGISRRGILINNVPVTLADRSSLSKELIAHLSQSMRFVLDLSVREFLKLHCQCRNHPEISPDDVLTMANQITPEPVLPEESLNLLSGGQT
;
A
#
# COMPACT_ATOMS: atom_id res chain seq x y z
N MET A 1 0.05 -13.11 11.31
CA MET A 1 -1.17 -12.58 12.00
C MET A 1 -2.38 -12.89 11.14
N ASN A 2 -3.51 -13.35 11.71
CA ASN A 2 -4.74 -13.47 10.91
C ASN A 2 -5.38 -12.08 10.77
N PHE A 3 -5.56 -11.60 9.54
CA PHE A 3 -6.17 -10.30 9.27
C PHE A 3 -7.70 -10.46 9.21
N GLU A 4 -8.41 -9.75 10.08
CA GLU A 4 -9.87 -9.81 10.18
C GLU A 4 -10.54 -8.48 9.84
N SER A 5 -9.92 -7.35 10.18
CA SER A 5 -10.46 -6.03 9.88
C SER A 5 -9.41 -4.92 9.90
N LEU A 6 -9.69 -3.87 9.11
CA LEU A 6 -9.02 -2.58 9.17
C LEU A 6 -10.08 -1.52 9.51
N THR A 7 -9.89 -0.78 10.60
CA THR A 7 -10.82 0.29 11.01
C THR A 7 -10.14 1.65 10.93
N ILE A 8 -10.81 2.60 10.30
CA ILE A 8 -10.40 3.99 10.13
C ILE A 8 -11.18 4.82 11.14
N LEU A 9 -10.47 5.46 12.06
CA LEU A 9 -11.04 6.41 13.01
C LEU A 9 -10.91 7.86 12.50
N PRO A 10 -11.89 8.74 12.76
CA PRO A 10 -11.79 10.15 12.41
C PRO A 10 -10.64 10.84 13.13
N GLY A 11 -10.08 11.84 12.51
CA GLY A 11 -9.02 12.67 13.04
C GLY A 11 -9.36 14.15 12.91
N THR A 12 -8.44 14.92 12.28
CA THR A 12 -8.64 16.34 12.03
C THR A 12 -8.43 16.67 10.54
N ASN A 13 -9.19 17.65 10.07
CA ASN A 13 -9.04 18.22 8.73
C ASN A 13 -7.80 19.14 8.64
N LYS A 14 -7.58 19.77 7.47
CA LYS A 14 -6.44 20.70 7.27
C LYS A 14 -6.48 21.95 8.14
N ALA A 15 -7.65 22.35 8.62
CA ALA A 15 -7.83 23.49 9.52
C ALA A 15 -7.65 23.10 11.00
N GLY A 16 -7.42 21.82 11.30
CA GLY A 16 -7.28 21.31 12.65
C GLY A 16 -8.64 21.01 13.33
N GLU A 17 -9.74 21.13 12.60
CA GLU A 17 -11.08 20.84 13.11
C GLU A 17 -11.34 19.33 13.08
N PRO A 18 -12.12 18.79 14.03
CA PRO A 18 -12.50 17.37 14.02
C PRO A 18 -13.18 16.95 12.73
N GLU A 19 -12.86 15.77 12.23
CA GLU A 19 -13.60 15.15 11.13
C GLU A 19 -14.90 14.54 11.66
N HIS A 20 -15.99 14.74 10.95
CA HIS A 20 -17.33 14.29 11.34
C HIS A 20 -17.77 13.10 10.49
N PHE A 21 -17.19 11.93 10.72
CA PHE A 21 -17.66 10.67 10.16
C PHE A 21 -17.59 9.55 11.22
N ALA A 22 -18.46 8.55 11.07
CA ALA A 22 -18.42 7.37 11.92
C ALA A 22 -17.19 6.51 11.54
N PRO A 23 -16.58 5.77 12.47
CA PRO A 23 -15.53 4.81 12.13
C PRO A 23 -15.93 3.92 10.97
N VAL A 24 -15.02 3.73 10.02
CA VAL A 24 -15.22 2.87 8.86
C VAL A 24 -14.40 1.60 9.02
N THR A 25 -15.04 0.46 9.04
CA THR A 25 -14.38 -0.84 9.16
C THR A 25 -14.48 -1.60 7.85
N LEU A 26 -13.38 -2.15 7.40
CA LEU A 26 -13.25 -2.98 6.20
C LEU A 26 -12.83 -4.40 6.59
N HIS A 27 -13.47 -5.38 5.98
CA HIS A 27 -13.17 -6.80 6.17
C HIS A 27 -12.54 -7.43 4.91
N PRO A 28 -11.90 -8.60 5.04
CA PRO A 28 -11.37 -9.32 3.88
C PRO A 28 -12.40 -9.52 2.78
N GLY A 29 -12.02 -9.25 1.53
CA GLY A 29 -12.89 -9.38 0.35
C GLY A 29 -13.77 -8.16 0.07
N GLU A 30 -13.81 -7.16 0.94
CA GLU A 30 -14.58 -5.93 0.69
C GLU A 30 -13.84 -4.97 -0.23
N LEU A 31 -14.59 -4.27 -1.07
CA LEU A 31 -14.15 -3.18 -1.92
C LEU A 31 -14.68 -1.86 -1.37
N CYS A 32 -13.78 -0.90 -1.14
CA CYS A 32 -14.14 0.44 -0.69
C CYS A 32 -13.66 1.49 -1.69
N ALA A 33 -14.58 2.32 -2.19
CA ALA A 33 -14.25 3.44 -3.05
C ALA A 33 -14.17 4.75 -2.24
N ILE A 34 -13.05 5.47 -2.37
CA ILE A 34 -12.86 6.78 -1.74
C ILE A 34 -13.11 7.86 -2.79
N ALA A 35 -14.28 8.51 -2.71
CA ALA A 35 -14.69 9.58 -3.61
C ALA A 35 -14.66 10.95 -2.93
N GLY A 36 -14.54 12.00 -3.73
CA GLY A 36 -14.55 13.38 -3.25
C GLY A 36 -13.80 14.34 -4.17
N ASN A 37 -13.98 15.62 -3.99
CA ASN A 37 -13.36 16.69 -4.79
C ASN A 37 -11.83 16.70 -4.66
N THR A 38 -11.16 17.35 -5.62
CA THR A 38 -9.71 17.61 -5.52
C THR A 38 -9.42 18.39 -4.23
N GLY A 39 -8.41 17.97 -3.49
CA GLY A 39 -8.07 18.59 -2.22
C GLY A 39 -8.86 18.08 -0.99
N ALA A 40 -9.85 17.20 -1.16
CA ALA A 40 -10.63 16.62 -0.05
C ALA A 40 -9.86 15.69 0.92
N GLY A 41 -8.57 15.44 0.66
CA GLY A 41 -7.74 14.63 1.56
C GLY A 41 -7.67 13.14 1.24
N LYS A 42 -8.19 12.69 0.09
CA LYS A 42 -8.17 11.26 -0.33
C LYS A 42 -6.77 10.64 -0.28
N SER A 43 -5.79 11.28 -0.91
CA SER A 43 -4.41 10.79 -0.92
C SER A 43 -3.76 10.81 0.46
N ARG A 44 -4.22 11.71 1.35
CA ARG A 44 -3.79 11.73 2.74
C ARG A 44 -4.33 10.53 3.49
N LEU A 45 -5.61 10.20 3.30
CA LEU A 45 -6.22 9.04 3.92
C LEU A 45 -5.50 7.74 3.50
N ILE A 46 -5.20 7.58 2.20
CA ILE A 46 -4.42 6.43 1.72
C ILE A 46 -3.05 6.35 2.41
N LYS A 47 -2.34 7.48 2.54
CA LYS A 47 -1.06 7.50 3.27
C LYS A 47 -1.20 7.17 4.75
N ASP A 48 -2.25 7.63 5.39
CA ASP A 48 -2.52 7.33 6.80
C ASP A 48 -2.76 5.83 7.00
N ILE A 49 -3.48 5.17 6.05
CA ILE A 49 -3.67 3.72 6.03
C ILE A 49 -2.34 3.00 5.78
N GLU A 50 -1.59 3.40 4.74
CA GLU A 50 -0.30 2.82 4.39
C GLU A 50 0.69 2.85 5.58
N GLN A 51 0.68 3.95 6.31
CA GLN A 51 1.56 4.17 7.47
C GLN A 51 0.99 3.61 8.77
N LEU A 52 -0.21 3.04 8.78
CA LEU A 52 -0.90 2.55 9.97
C LEU A 52 -0.86 3.56 11.13
N VAL A 53 -1.17 4.85 10.83
CA VAL A 53 -1.08 5.93 11.82
C VAL A 53 -2.02 5.67 13.01
N ASN A 54 -1.62 6.10 14.21
CA ASN A 54 -2.42 5.97 15.43
C ASN A 54 -2.46 7.30 16.19
N GLY A 55 -3.12 8.32 15.60
CA GLY A 55 -3.25 9.64 16.19
C GLY A 55 -1.99 10.53 16.10
N ASP A 56 -0.88 9.98 15.68
CA ASP A 56 0.44 10.63 15.61
C ASP A 56 0.78 11.26 14.26
N GLY A 57 -0.06 11.05 13.25
CA GLY A 57 0.04 11.70 11.95
C GLY A 57 -0.52 13.13 11.95
N ILE A 58 -0.28 13.88 10.87
CA ILE A 58 -0.79 15.26 10.69
C ILE A 58 -2.32 15.30 10.77
N SER A 59 -3.00 14.28 10.27
CA SER A 59 -4.47 14.16 10.30
C SER A 59 -5.02 13.70 11.65
N ARG A 60 -4.18 13.24 12.55
CA ARG A 60 -4.56 12.63 13.83
C ARG A 60 -5.57 11.48 13.73
N ARG A 61 -5.72 10.88 12.54
CA ARG A 61 -6.54 9.69 12.34
C ARG A 61 -5.94 8.50 13.07
N GLY A 62 -6.78 7.54 13.44
CA GLY A 62 -6.36 6.24 13.96
C GLY A 62 -6.66 5.14 12.94
N ILE A 63 -5.68 4.26 12.71
CA ILE A 63 -5.87 3.02 11.93
C ILE A 63 -5.72 1.85 12.89
N LEU A 64 -6.77 1.04 12.98
CA LEU A 64 -6.77 -0.17 13.81
C LEU A 64 -6.67 -1.39 12.90
N ILE A 65 -5.92 -2.38 13.32
CA ILE A 65 -5.91 -3.73 12.74
C ILE A 65 -6.55 -4.67 13.75
N ASN A 66 -7.59 -5.39 13.33
CA ASN A 66 -8.38 -6.27 14.22
C ASN A 66 -8.87 -5.54 15.48
N ASN A 67 -9.31 -4.28 15.32
CA ASN A 67 -9.73 -3.37 16.40
C ASN A 67 -8.63 -3.00 17.43
N VAL A 68 -7.36 -3.26 17.11
CA VAL A 68 -6.23 -2.93 17.99
C VAL A 68 -5.39 -1.82 17.33
N PRO A 69 -5.03 -0.76 18.07
CA PRO A 69 -4.10 0.26 17.59
C PRO A 69 -2.72 -0.33 17.32
N VAL A 70 -2.13 0.02 16.18
CA VAL A 70 -0.79 -0.45 15.84
C VAL A 70 0.25 0.38 16.59
N THR A 71 1.17 -0.29 17.29
CA THR A 71 2.27 0.40 18.01
C THR A 71 3.31 0.91 17.02
N LEU A 72 4.08 1.93 17.40
CA LEU A 72 5.18 2.45 16.56
C LEU A 72 6.23 1.37 16.25
N ALA A 73 6.48 0.45 17.20
CA ALA A 73 7.44 -0.62 17.02
C ALA A 73 7.01 -1.64 15.95
N ASP A 74 5.72 -1.97 15.91
CA ASP A 74 5.17 -3.00 15.01
C ASP A 74 4.77 -2.44 13.63
N ARG A 75 4.64 -1.13 13.53
CA ARG A 75 4.09 -0.45 12.34
C ARG A 75 4.81 -0.81 11.05
N SER A 76 6.15 -0.76 11.05
CA SER A 76 6.95 -1.05 9.86
C SER A 76 6.80 -2.51 9.41
N SER A 77 6.73 -3.45 10.35
CA SER A 77 6.55 -4.86 10.05
C SER A 77 5.14 -5.11 9.50
N LEU A 78 4.11 -4.66 10.21
CA LEU A 78 2.71 -4.86 9.83
C LEU A 78 2.35 -4.18 8.51
N SER A 79 2.87 -2.96 8.25
CA SER A 79 2.64 -2.29 6.97
C SER A 79 3.23 -3.09 5.81
N LYS A 80 4.42 -3.65 5.95
CA LYS A 80 5.04 -4.50 4.92
C LYS A 80 4.28 -5.81 4.70
N GLU A 81 3.73 -6.38 5.75
CA GLU A 81 3.02 -7.66 5.69
C GLU A 81 1.59 -7.51 5.15
N LEU A 82 0.86 -6.46 5.57
CA LEU A 82 -0.57 -6.35 5.35
C LEU A 82 -0.96 -5.40 4.20
N ILE A 83 -0.09 -4.45 3.81
CA ILE A 83 -0.46 -3.39 2.88
C ILE A 83 0.36 -3.46 1.60
N ALA A 84 -0.34 -3.57 0.47
CA ALA A 84 0.22 -3.31 -0.85
C ALA A 84 -0.37 -1.99 -1.39
N HIS A 85 0.48 -1.05 -1.78
CA HIS A 85 0.07 0.24 -2.29
C HIS A 85 0.54 0.42 -3.74
N LEU A 86 -0.42 0.67 -4.63
CA LEU A 86 -0.16 1.09 -6.01
C LEU A 86 -0.39 2.61 -6.11
N SER A 87 0.66 3.35 -6.40
CA SER A 87 0.56 4.79 -6.58
C SER A 87 0.11 5.15 -8.00
N GLN A 88 -0.47 6.34 -8.17
CA GLN A 88 -0.93 6.84 -9.47
C GLN A 88 0.21 7.01 -10.51
N SER A 89 1.44 7.21 -10.03
CA SER A 89 2.63 7.33 -10.88
C SER A 89 3.75 6.50 -10.26
N MET A 90 3.90 5.29 -10.74
CA MET A 90 5.05 4.46 -10.43
C MET A 90 6.19 4.85 -11.37
N ARG A 91 7.17 5.57 -10.86
CA ARG A 91 8.41 5.85 -11.59
C ARG A 91 9.55 5.20 -10.84
N PHE A 92 10.23 4.31 -11.51
CA PHE A 92 11.45 3.72 -10.98
C PHE A 92 12.61 4.69 -11.22
N VAL A 93 13.37 4.97 -10.15
CA VAL A 93 14.60 5.77 -10.19
C VAL A 93 15.82 4.86 -10.23
N LEU A 94 15.61 3.54 -10.12
CA LEU A 94 16.66 2.55 -10.05
C LEU A 94 16.93 1.98 -11.46
N ASP A 95 18.19 1.88 -11.80
CA ASP A 95 18.65 1.20 -13.03
C ASP A 95 18.84 -0.29 -12.73
N LEU A 96 17.72 -0.99 -12.63
CA LEU A 96 17.63 -2.42 -12.36
C LEU A 96 16.84 -3.11 -13.46
N SER A 97 17.15 -4.37 -13.70
CA SER A 97 16.27 -5.26 -14.45
C SER A 97 15.04 -5.64 -13.63
N VAL A 98 13.98 -6.09 -14.30
CA VAL A 98 12.76 -6.59 -13.66
C VAL A 98 13.08 -7.70 -12.64
N ARG A 99 13.92 -8.64 -13.01
CA ARG A 99 14.36 -9.75 -12.13
C ARG A 99 15.05 -9.24 -10.87
N GLU A 100 15.99 -8.28 -11.00
CA GLU A 100 16.72 -7.72 -9.87
C GLU A 100 15.78 -6.95 -8.94
N PHE A 101 14.85 -6.19 -9.51
CA PHE A 101 13.82 -5.48 -8.73
C PHE A 101 12.92 -6.44 -7.96
N LEU A 102 12.38 -7.48 -8.61
CA LEU A 102 11.54 -8.47 -7.95
C LEU A 102 12.27 -9.18 -6.82
N LYS A 103 13.54 -9.55 -7.03
CA LYS A 103 14.39 -10.13 -5.99
C LYS A 103 14.55 -9.20 -4.80
N LEU A 104 14.87 -7.93 -5.05
CA LEU A 104 14.99 -6.91 -4.01
C LEU A 104 13.66 -6.71 -3.27
N HIS A 105 12.55 -6.66 -4.01
CA HIS A 105 11.21 -6.49 -3.44
C HIS A 105 10.85 -7.65 -2.51
N CYS A 106 11.04 -8.90 -2.93
CA CYS A 106 10.80 -10.07 -2.10
C CYS A 106 11.65 -10.05 -0.81
N GLN A 107 12.93 -9.68 -0.92
CA GLN A 107 13.80 -9.52 0.25
C GLN A 107 13.30 -8.43 1.22
N CYS A 108 12.89 -7.28 0.69
CA CYS A 108 12.36 -6.17 1.51
C CYS A 108 11.04 -6.52 2.21
N ARG A 109 10.28 -7.47 1.64
CA ARG A 109 9.04 -7.99 2.22
C ARG A 109 9.24 -9.18 3.15
N ASN A 110 10.49 -9.57 3.46
CA ASN A 110 10.85 -10.74 4.25
C ASN A 110 10.40 -12.08 3.63
N HIS A 111 10.32 -12.15 2.30
CA HIS A 111 9.98 -13.34 1.54
C HIS A 111 11.11 -13.71 0.54
N PRO A 112 12.35 -13.92 1.02
CA PRO A 112 13.48 -14.25 0.13
C PRO A 112 13.36 -15.62 -0.55
N GLU A 113 12.46 -16.47 -0.05
CA GLU A 113 12.14 -17.79 -0.60
C GLU A 113 11.30 -17.74 -1.88
N ILE A 114 10.63 -16.60 -2.14
CA ILE A 114 9.80 -16.45 -3.35
C ILE A 114 10.71 -16.22 -4.55
N SER A 115 10.53 -17.03 -5.58
CA SER A 115 11.27 -16.90 -6.84
C SER A 115 10.78 -15.67 -7.62
N PRO A 116 11.69 -14.76 -8.03
CA PRO A 116 11.34 -13.66 -8.92
C PRO A 116 10.69 -14.12 -10.24
N ASP A 117 11.10 -15.26 -10.76
CA ASP A 117 10.58 -15.81 -12.01
C ASP A 117 9.13 -16.31 -11.86
N ASP A 118 8.78 -16.85 -10.70
CA ASP A 118 7.41 -17.27 -10.41
C ASP A 118 6.50 -16.04 -10.30
N VAL A 119 6.95 -14.99 -9.63
CA VAL A 119 6.21 -13.71 -9.55
C VAL A 119 6.00 -13.11 -10.93
N LEU A 120 7.05 -13.08 -11.76
CA LEU A 120 6.97 -12.57 -13.12
C LEU A 120 6.03 -13.41 -13.99
N THR A 121 6.07 -14.72 -13.84
CA THR A 121 5.15 -15.63 -14.54
C THR A 121 3.69 -15.32 -14.19
N MET A 122 3.38 -15.11 -12.92
CA MET A 122 2.04 -14.72 -12.47
C MET A 122 1.63 -13.34 -13.02
N ALA A 123 2.53 -12.37 -12.96
CA ALA A 123 2.26 -11.02 -13.49
C ALA A 123 1.96 -11.06 -14.99
N ASN A 124 2.72 -11.84 -15.77
CA ASN A 124 2.52 -12.00 -17.21
C ASN A 124 1.21 -12.71 -17.59
N GLN A 125 0.51 -13.33 -16.65
CA GLN A 125 -0.83 -13.88 -16.92
C GLN A 125 -1.93 -12.80 -16.97
N ILE A 126 -1.69 -11.64 -16.36
CA ILE A 126 -2.67 -10.56 -16.26
C ILE A 126 -2.28 -9.31 -17.07
N THR A 127 -1.06 -9.24 -17.58
CA THR A 127 -0.60 -8.14 -18.43
C THR A 127 -0.85 -8.46 -19.91
N PRO A 128 -1.33 -7.48 -20.72
CA PRO A 128 -1.56 -7.69 -22.15
C PRO A 128 -0.25 -7.91 -22.93
N GLU A 129 0.85 -7.36 -22.47
CA GLU A 129 2.19 -7.51 -23.05
C GLU A 129 3.12 -8.14 -22.01
N PRO A 130 3.74 -9.30 -22.32
CA PRO A 130 4.66 -9.95 -21.38
C PRO A 130 5.88 -9.08 -21.11
N VAL A 131 6.27 -9.02 -19.86
CA VAL A 131 7.49 -8.35 -19.39
C VAL A 131 8.62 -9.39 -19.32
N LEU A 132 9.80 -9.03 -19.82
CA LEU A 132 10.95 -9.91 -19.80
C LEU A 132 11.79 -9.70 -18.52
N PRO A 133 12.39 -10.76 -17.96
CA PRO A 133 13.14 -10.65 -16.70
C PRO A 133 14.36 -9.75 -16.77
N GLU A 134 15.00 -9.66 -17.94
CA GLU A 134 16.21 -8.85 -18.16
C GLU A 134 15.90 -7.43 -18.69
N GLU A 135 14.62 -7.10 -18.84
CA GLU A 135 14.18 -5.78 -19.28
C GLU A 135 14.43 -4.73 -18.20
N SER A 136 14.88 -3.52 -18.60
CA SER A 136 15.09 -2.44 -17.64
C SER A 136 13.74 -1.86 -17.18
N LEU A 137 13.58 -1.66 -15.88
CA LEU A 137 12.40 -1.04 -15.30
C LEU A 137 12.07 0.32 -15.90
N ASN A 138 13.08 1.07 -16.31
CA ASN A 138 12.92 2.41 -16.90
C ASN A 138 12.30 2.39 -18.31
N LEU A 139 12.27 1.23 -18.96
CA LEU A 139 11.72 1.04 -20.29
C LEU A 139 10.29 0.52 -20.29
N LEU A 140 9.78 0.09 -19.11
CA LEU A 140 8.42 -0.43 -18.99
C LEU A 140 7.38 0.66 -19.24
N SER A 141 6.33 0.29 -19.97
CA SER A 141 5.15 1.15 -20.15
C SER A 141 4.37 1.30 -18.84
N GLY A 142 3.53 2.34 -18.75
CA GLY A 142 2.69 2.57 -17.55
C GLY A 142 1.69 1.45 -17.23
N GLY A 143 1.45 0.52 -18.16
CA GLY A 143 0.63 -0.66 -17.94
C GLY A 143 1.42 -1.90 -17.52
N GLN A 144 2.76 -1.84 -17.66
CA GLN A 144 3.69 -2.91 -17.28
C GLN A 144 4.36 -2.64 -15.93
N THR A 145 4.27 -1.42 -15.42
CA THR A 145 4.73 -1.01 -14.08
C THR A 145 3.58 -1.08 -13.09
#